data_bbadd57a9fe82803283cf2f2b0c5b589
#
_entry.id   bbadd57a9fe82803283cf2f2b0c5b589
#
_cell.length_a   1.000
_cell.length_b   1.000
_cell.length_c   1.000
_cell.angle_alpha   90.00
_cell.angle_beta   90.00
_cell.angle_gamma   90.00
#
_symmetry.space_group_name_H-M   'P 1'
#
loop_
_entity.id
_entity.type
_entity.pdbx_description
1 polymer ?
#
loop_
_entity_poly.entity_id
_entity_poly.type
_entity_poly.pdbx_seq_one_letter_code
_entity_poly.pdbx_strand_id
1 'polypeptide(L)'
;MYKKNFTFVSSLSNQGQARQQDVDYMLTGKIRKPDHVPFDVDSDIPEFDISVKSSRFTLVSAARVHGETFDEIWNEYARRVHSKWFCYATATGEAYFMNLEEFENFVRTFCSVERESSKNGGGLKIRCKKETKAMLTWLAAAMVA
;
A
#
# COMPACT_ATOMS: atom_id res chain seq x y z
N MET A 1 5.67 0.57 14.03
CA MET A 1 6.21 0.14 12.69
C MET A 1 7.31 -0.88 12.88
N TYR A 2 7.36 -1.89 12.04
CA TYR A 2 8.45 -2.87 12.05
C TYR A 2 8.80 -3.27 10.62
N LYS A 3 10.00 -3.85 10.44
CA LYS A 3 10.54 -4.21 9.14
C LYS A 3 10.86 -5.69 9.09
N LYS A 4 10.57 -6.31 7.94
CA LYS A 4 11.03 -7.65 7.59
C LYS A 4 11.65 -7.63 6.20
N ASN A 5 12.55 -8.54 5.93
CA ASN A 5 13.10 -8.72 4.60
C ASN A 5 12.29 -9.78 3.87
N PHE A 6 12.11 -9.59 2.56
CA PHE A 6 11.45 -10.58 1.72
C PHE A 6 12.28 -10.87 0.48
N THR A 7 11.97 -11.99 -0.16
CA THR A 7 12.61 -12.40 -1.42
C THR A 7 11.64 -12.21 -2.58
N PHE A 8 12.18 -11.87 -3.75
CA PHE A 8 11.40 -11.72 -4.97
C PHE A 8 11.17 -13.10 -5.57
N VAL A 9 10.02 -13.70 -5.29
CA VAL A 9 9.66 -15.05 -5.73
C VAL A 9 8.60 -15.06 -6.83
N SER A 10 7.87 -13.94 -6.98
CA SER A 10 6.76 -13.87 -7.92
C SER A 10 7.23 -13.78 -9.35
N SER A 11 6.54 -14.49 -10.25
CA SER A 11 6.73 -14.40 -11.69
C SER A 11 5.70 -13.50 -12.36
N LEU A 12 4.87 -12.82 -11.59
CA LEU A 12 3.82 -11.96 -12.13
C LEU A 12 4.38 -10.68 -12.74
N SER A 13 3.80 -10.25 -13.84
CA SER A 13 4.22 -9.03 -14.54
C SER A 13 3.69 -7.76 -13.89
N ASN A 14 2.52 -7.82 -13.25
CA ASN A 14 1.97 -6.68 -12.52
C ASN A 14 2.74 -6.50 -11.21
N GLN A 15 3.41 -5.36 -11.06
CA GLN A 15 4.29 -5.11 -9.91
C GLN A 15 3.54 -5.14 -8.58
N GLY A 16 2.36 -4.56 -8.52
CA GLY A 16 1.56 -4.56 -7.29
C GLY A 16 1.20 -5.96 -6.84
N GLN A 17 0.72 -6.79 -7.77
CA GLN A 17 0.39 -8.18 -7.48
C GLN A 17 1.63 -9.01 -7.14
N ALA A 18 2.74 -8.74 -7.83
CA ALA A 18 4.00 -9.44 -7.56
C ALA A 18 4.50 -9.17 -6.14
N ARG A 19 4.51 -7.91 -5.72
CA ARG A 19 4.96 -7.56 -4.35
C ARG A 19 4.04 -8.15 -3.31
N GLN A 20 2.73 -8.15 -3.56
CA GLN A 20 1.77 -8.80 -2.67
C GLN A 20 2.09 -10.28 -2.51
N GLN A 21 2.37 -10.97 -3.61
CA GLN A 21 2.70 -12.39 -3.59
C GLN A 21 4.01 -12.65 -2.86
N ASP A 22 5.03 -11.80 -3.06
CA ASP A 22 6.31 -11.91 -2.38
C ASP A 22 6.17 -11.76 -0.86
N VAL A 23 5.40 -10.77 -0.43
CA VAL A 23 5.16 -10.53 1.00
C VAL A 23 4.35 -11.67 1.61
N ASP A 24 3.33 -12.13 0.90
CA ASP A 24 2.53 -13.28 1.33
C ASP A 24 3.41 -14.53 1.50
N TYR A 25 4.31 -14.78 0.57
CA TYR A 25 5.25 -15.89 0.67
C TYR A 25 6.15 -15.74 1.90
N MET A 26 6.66 -14.55 2.17
CA MET A 26 7.49 -14.30 3.36
C MET A 26 6.73 -14.64 4.65
N LEU A 27 5.44 -14.30 4.70
CA LEU A 27 4.62 -14.51 5.89
C LEU A 27 4.12 -15.95 6.04
N THR A 28 3.81 -16.63 4.95
CA THR A 28 3.11 -17.92 4.98
C THR A 28 3.94 -19.09 4.48
N GLY A 29 5.02 -18.83 3.76
CA GLY A 29 5.79 -19.88 3.09
C GLY A 29 5.13 -20.44 1.86
N LYS A 30 4.04 -19.82 1.38
CA LYS A 30 3.29 -20.28 0.22
C LYS A 30 3.17 -19.18 -0.82
N ILE A 31 3.29 -19.55 -2.10
CA ILE A 31 2.99 -18.67 -3.21
C ILE A 31 1.51 -18.85 -3.54
N ARG A 32 0.70 -17.84 -3.21
CA ARG A 32 -0.74 -17.87 -3.46
C ARG A 32 -1.09 -16.93 -4.59
N LYS A 33 -2.15 -17.24 -5.32
CA LYS A 33 -2.65 -16.37 -6.37
C LYS A 33 -3.16 -15.07 -5.74
N PRO A 34 -2.68 -13.89 -6.18
CA PRO A 34 -3.27 -12.65 -5.73
C PRO A 34 -4.70 -12.55 -6.25
N ASP A 35 -5.59 -12.06 -5.42
CA ASP A 35 -6.97 -11.89 -5.82
C ASP A 35 -7.10 -10.70 -6.76
N HIS A 36 -8.17 -10.69 -7.57
CA HIS A 36 -8.36 -9.66 -8.59
C HIS A 36 -8.85 -8.33 -8.06
N VAL A 37 -9.09 -8.22 -6.79
CA VAL A 37 -9.70 -7.06 -6.19
C VAL A 37 -8.86 -6.54 -5.06
N PRO A 38 -9.06 -5.27 -4.72
CA PRO A 38 -8.11 -4.49 -3.94
C PRO A 38 -7.45 -5.28 -2.85
N PHE A 39 -6.21 -5.20 -2.91
CA PHE A 39 -5.27 -6.05 -2.37
C PHE A 39 -5.17 -6.06 -0.89
N ASP A 40 -5.94 -6.86 -0.24
CA ASP A 40 -5.65 -7.25 1.10
C ASP A 40 -5.07 -8.65 1.03
N VAL A 41 -3.85 -8.78 1.45
CA VAL A 41 -3.25 -10.09 1.60
C VAL A 41 -3.73 -10.63 2.90
N ASP A 42 -4.81 -11.49 2.83
CA ASP A 42 -5.13 -11.74 4.14
C ASP A 42 -6.31 -12.55 4.48
N SER A 43 -7.18 -12.68 3.56
CA SER A 43 -8.48 -13.27 3.83
C SER A 43 -8.43 -14.65 4.47
N ASP A 44 -7.33 -15.37 4.27
CA ASP A 44 -7.14 -16.70 4.83
C ASP A 44 -6.27 -16.72 6.08
N ILE A 45 -5.79 -15.56 6.52
CA ILE A 45 -4.89 -15.42 7.66
C ILE A 45 -5.42 -14.29 8.55
N PRO A 46 -6.34 -14.61 9.48
CA PRO A 46 -7.03 -13.58 10.25
C PRO A 46 -6.13 -12.63 11.05
N GLU A 47 -4.94 -13.07 11.42
CA GLU A 47 -3.96 -12.26 12.14
C GLU A 47 -3.24 -11.27 11.23
N PHE A 48 -3.32 -11.44 9.91
CA PHE A 48 -2.63 -10.60 8.94
C PHE A 48 -3.59 -9.98 7.96
N ASP A 49 -4.33 -9.04 8.42
CA ASP A 49 -5.18 -8.22 7.55
C ASP A 49 -4.31 -7.08 7.01
N ILE A 50 -3.55 -7.36 5.95
CA ILE A 50 -2.48 -6.50 5.45
C ILE A 50 -2.76 -6.05 4.02
N SER A 51 -2.70 -4.75 3.80
CA SER A 51 -2.69 -4.17 2.46
C SER A 51 -1.26 -3.90 2.04
N VAL A 52 -0.82 -4.52 0.94
CA VAL A 52 0.55 -4.38 0.44
C VAL A 52 0.61 -3.32 -0.65
N LYS A 53 1.50 -2.38 -0.47
CA LYS A 53 1.78 -1.30 -1.42
C LYS A 53 3.24 -1.35 -1.84
N SER A 54 3.49 -0.88 -3.04
CA SER A 54 4.85 -0.73 -3.56
C SER A 54 4.93 0.56 -4.39
N SER A 55 6.06 0.82 -5.01
CA SER A 55 6.27 2.03 -5.82
C SER A 55 5.07 2.37 -6.72
N ARG A 56 4.69 3.64 -6.75
CA ARG A 56 3.59 4.19 -7.58
C ARG A 56 2.21 3.62 -7.23
N PHE A 57 1.91 3.51 -5.97
CA PHE A 57 0.58 3.07 -5.59
C PHE A 57 -0.43 4.22 -5.57
N THR A 58 -1.69 3.85 -5.63
CA THR A 58 -2.81 4.79 -5.60
C THR A 58 -3.80 4.34 -4.54
N LEU A 59 -4.30 5.30 -3.76
CA LEU A 59 -5.39 5.04 -2.83
C LEU A 59 -6.68 5.54 -3.47
N VAL A 60 -7.53 4.58 -3.81
CA VAL A 60 -8.85 4.86 -4.35
C VAL A 60 -9.84 4.18 -3.44
N SER A 61 -10.86 4.88 -3.03
CA SER A 61 -12.00 4.20 -2.44
C SER A 61 -12.79 3.52 -3.56
N ALA A 62 -13.33 2.34 -3.29
CA ALA A 62 -14.15 1.62 -4.25
C ALA A 62 -15.39 2.42 -4.69
N ALA A 63 -15.83 3.36 -3.88
CA ALA A 63 -16.79 4.36 -4.29
C ALA A 63 -16.02 5.64 -4.56
N ARG A 64 -16.27 6.23 -5.71
CA ARG A 64 -15.66 7.50 -6.08
C ARG A 64 -15.93 8.52 -5.00
N VAL A 65 -14.86 8.99 -4.38
CA VAL A 65 -14.97 10.05 -3.41
C VAL A 65 -14.99 11.35 -4.17
N HIS A 66 -16.04 12.11 -3.99
CA HIS A 66 -16.14 13.46 -4.51
C HIS A 66 -15.56 14.44 -3.48
N GLY A 67 -14.33 14.16 -3.04
CA GLY A 67 -13.60 15.06 -2.17
C GLY A 67 -12.70 15.95 -3.00
N GLU A 68 -12.43 17.16 -2.52
CA GLU A 68 -11.53 18.10 -3.17
C GLU A 68 -10.21 18.23 -2.42
N THR A 69 -10.15 17.77 -1.18
CA THR A 69 -8.97 17.89 -0.33
C THR A 69 -8.40 16.52 0.01
N PHE A 70 -7.13 16.50 0.40
CA PHE A 70 -6.48 15.30 0.86
C PHE A 70 -7.25 14.66 2.02
N ASP A 71 -7.67 15.47 2.99
CA ASP A 71 -8.35 14.97 4.18
C ASP A 71 -9.67 14.28 3.85
N GLU A 72 -10.44 14.82 2.93
CA GLU A 72 -11.70 14.21 2.52
C GLU A 72 -11.48 12.84 1.87
N ILE A 73 -10.50 12.76 0.98
CA ILE A 73 -10.17 11.52 0.29
C ILE A 73 -9.60 10.50 1.27
N TRP A 74 -8.68 10.91 2.13
CA TRP A 74 -8.08 10.05 3.14
C TRP A 74 -9.12 9.52 4.12
N ASN A 75 -9.99 10.39 4.63
CA ASN A 75 -11.00 9.97 5.59
C ASN A 75 -11.96 8.94 5.00
N GLU A 76 -12.33 9.10 3.74
CA GLU A 76 -13.17 8.13 3.04
C GLU A 76 -12.44 6.81 2.84
N TYR A 77 -11.17 6.85 2.44
CA TYR A 77 -10.35 5.65 2.33
C TYR A 77 -10.23 4.93 3.67
N ALA A 78 -9.88 5.65 4.72
CA ALA A 78 -9.69 5.09 6.06
C ALA A 78 -10.98 4.47 6.61
N ARG A 79 -12.12 5.06 6.29
CA ARG A 79 -13.42 4.52 6.69
C ARG A 79 -13.75 3.21 6.00
N ARG A 80 -13.28 3.01 4.79
CA ARG A 80 -13.64 1.86 3.96
C ARG A 80 -12.61 0.74 3.96
N VAL A 81 -11.37 1.03 4.32
CA VAL A 81 -10.33 0.02 4.31
C VAL A 81 -10.57 -1.00 5.41
N HIS A 82 -10.43 -2.28 5.08
CA HIS A 82 -10.59 -3.36 6.04
C HIS A 82 -9.28 -3.79 6.67
N SER A 83 -8.18 -3.48 6.01
CA SER A 83 -6.85 -3.84 6.49
C SER A 83 -6.51 -3.13 7.79
N LYS A 84 -5.88 -3.85 8.71
CA LYS A 84 -5.37 -3.31 9.97
C LYS A 84 -3.90 -2.95 9.89
N TRP A 85 -3.19 -3.57 8.95
CA TRP A 85 -1.79 -3.34 8.70
C TRP A 85 -1.57 -2.96 7.26
N PHE A 86 -0.58 -2.12 7.04
CA PHE A 86 -0.19 -1.62 5.73
C PHE A 86 1.29 -1.92 5.54
N CYS A 87 1.63 -2.54 4.44
CA CYS A 87 3.01 -2.91 4.15
C CYS A 87 3.50 -2.12 2.94
N TYR A 88 4.59 -1.39 3.10
CA TYR A 88 5.28 -0.82 1.96
C TYR A 88 6.47 -1.72 1.62
N ALA A 89 6.43 -2.31 0.43
CA ALA A 89 7.45 -3.23 -0.06
C ALA A 89 8.40 -2.48 -0.99
N THR A 90 9.67 -2.40 -0.60
CA THR A 90 10.68 -1.63 -1.34
C THR A 90 11.25 -2.43 -2.50
N ALA A 91 11.92 -1.72 -3.42
CA ALA A 91 12.59 -2.33 -4.57
C ALA A 91 13.80 -3.20 -4.16
N THR A 92 14.29 -3.06 -2.94
CA THR A 92 15.46 -3.81 -2.45
C THR A 92 15.11 -4.94 -1.48
N GLY A 93 13.82 -5.25 -1.33
CA GLY A 93 13.40 -6.41 -0.56
C GLY A 93 13.14 -6.17 0.91
N GLU A 94 12.85 -4.94 1.32
CA GLU A 94 12.39 -4.65 2.67
C GLU A 94 10.88 -4.41 2.66
N ALA A 95 10.20 -4.96 3.65
CA ALA A 95 8.78 -4.76 3.89
C ALA A 95 8.60 -4.01 5.20
N TYR A 96 8.06 -2.80 5.12
CA TYR A 96 7.78 -1.96 6.29
C TYR A 96 6.31 -2.07 6.64
N PHE A 97 6.02 -2.56 7.84
CA PHE A 97 4.66 -2.78 8.32
C PHE A 97 4.24 -1.64 9.22
N MET A 98 3.14 -1.00 8.86
CA MET A 98 2.60 0.18 9.51
C MET A 98 1.17 -0.06 9.95
N ASN A 99 0.79 0.49 11.11
CA ASN A 99 -0.63 0.60 11.45
C ASN A 99 -1.25 1.73 10.63
N LEU A 100 -2.55 1.97 10.77
CA LEU A 100 -3.24 2.98 9.98
C LEU A 100 -2.68 4.39 10.23
N GLU A 101 -2.37 4.73 11.46
CA GLU A 101 -1.82 6.04 11.82
C GLU A 101 -0.43 6.24 11.19
N GLU A 102 0.43 5.25 11.28
CA GLU A 102 1.76 5.29 10.68
C GLU A 102 1.67 5.37 9.16
N PHE A 103 0.75 4.63 8.57
CA PHE A 103 0.51 4.67 7.13
C PHE A 103 -0.02 6.04 6.70
N GLU A 104 -0.89 6.65 7.48
CA GLU A 104 -1.37 8.01 7.23
C GLU A 104 -0.21 9.00 7.18
N ASN A 105 0.71 8.92 8.13
CA ASN A 105 1.88 9.78 8.15
C ASN A 105 2.76 9.59 6.91
N PHE A 106 2.96 8.36 6.49
CA PHE A 106 3.70 8.06 5.27
C PHE A 106 3.01 8.67 4.04
N VAL A 107 1.70 8.46 3.92
CA VAL A 107 0.92 8.94 2.79
C VAL A 107 0.90 10.47 2.74
N ARG A 108 0.71 11.13 3.87
CA ARG A 108 0.72 12.60 3.93
C ARG A 108 2.07 13.19 3.57
N THR A 109 3.14 12.48 3.88
CA THR A 109 4.49 12.96 3.60
C THR A 109 4.87 12.81 2.12
N PHE A 110 4.46 11.72 1.48
CA PHE A 110 4.99 11.36 0.16
C PHE A 110 3.96 11.32 -0.96
N CYS A 111 2.67 11.34 -0.65
CA CYS A 111 1.62 11.23 -1.64
C CYS A 111 0.91 12.57 -1.86
N SER A 112 0.27 12.71 -3.00
CA SER A 112 -0.45 13.93 -3.36
C SER A 112 -1.81 13.60 -3.97
N VAL A 113 -2.69 14.59 -3.95
CA VAL A 113 -3.99 14.49 -4.60
C VAL A 113 -3.80 14.74 -6.08
N GLU A 114 -4.32 13.84 -6.90
CA GLU A 114 -4.31 13.98 -8.34
C GLU A 114 -5.71 13.70 -8.89
N ARG A 115 -6.02 14.29 -10.05
CA ARG A 115 -7.28 14.05 -10.74
C ARG A 115 -7.15 12.85 -11.67
N GLU A 116 -8.11 11.92 -11.58
CA GLU A 116 -8.24 10.85 -12.56
C GLU A 116 -8.58 11.42 -13.95
N SER A 117 -8.19 10.70 -14.99
CA SER A 117 -8.61 11.04 -16.34
C SER A 117 -10.14 10.91 -16.48
N SER A 118 -10.73 11.62 -17.44
CA SER A 118 -12.15 11.52 -17.71
C SER A 118 -12.57 10.10 -18.07
N LYS A 119 -11.69 9.30 -18.66
CA LYS A 119 -11.93 7.89 -18.98
C LYS A 119 -12.17 7.06 -17.71
N ASN A 120 -11.55 7.43 -16.62
CA ASN A 120 -11.68 6.74 -15.32
C ASN A 120 -12.63 7.45 -14.38
N GLY A 121 -13.40 8.43 -14.89
CA GLY A 121 -14.47 9.08 -14.15
C GLY A 121 -14.17 10.44 -13.57
N GLY A 122 -12.96 10.98 -13.77
CA GLY A 122 -12.62 12.36 -13.41
C GLY A 122 -12.55 12.69 -11.92
N GLY A 123 -12.63 11.70 -11.02
CA GLY A 123 -12.56 11.93 -9.58
C GLY A 123 -11.14 12.22 -9.11
N LEU A 124 -11.00 12.61 -7.84
CA LEU A 124 -9.71 12.80 -7.20
C LEU A 124 -9.28 11.52 -6.50
N LYS A 125 -7.97 11.32 -6.43
CA LYS A 125 -7.33 10.20 -5.75
C LYS A 125 -6.06 10.66 -5.05
N ILE A 126 -5.60 9.87 -4.10
CA ILE A 126 -4.28 10.06 -3.50
C ILE A 126 -3.32 9.15 -4.23
N ARG A 127 -2.25 9.71 -4.76
CA ARG A 127 -1.25 8.97 -5.51
C ARG A 127 0.13 9.13 -4.91
N CYS A 128 0.81 8.01 -4.72
CA CYS A 128 2.20 7.97 -4.33
C CYS A 128 3.07 7.82 -5.57
N LYS A 129 4.10 8.63 -5.64
CA LYS A 129 5.05 8.62 -6.75
C LYS A 129 6.00 7.43 -6.64
N LYS A 130 6.86 7.29 -7.64
CA LYS A 130 7.92 6.30 -7.66
C LYS A 130 8.74 6.38 -6.37
N GLU A 131 9.16 5.22 -5.88
CA GLU A 131 10.02 5.11 -4.70
C GLU A 131 11.25 6.01 -4.82
N THR A 132 11.53 6.75 -3.76
CA THR A 132 12.65 7.67 -3.71
C THR A 132 13.54 7.34 -2.51
N LYS A 133 14.77 7.83 -2.56
CA LYS A 133 15.70 7.72 -1.44
C LYS A 133 15.14 8.38 -0.18
N ALA A 134 14.42 9.47 -0.34
CA ALA A 134 13.79 10.18 0.77
C ALA A 134 12.75 9.31 1.48
N MET A 135 11.96 8.54 0.75
CA MET A 135 11.03 7.58 1.34
C MET A 135 11.75 6.53 2.17
N LEU A 136 12.82 5.95 1.63
CA LEU A 136 13.59 4.91 2.32
C LEU A 136 14.24 5.47 3.59
N THR A 137 14.77 6.67 3.52
CA THR A 137 15.37 7.35 4.69
C THR A 137 14.31 7.60 5.77
N TRP A 138 13.14 8.06 5.37
CA TRP A 138 12.04 8.31 6.29
C TRP A 138 11.57 7.02 6.98
N LEU A 139 11.41 5.95 6.21
CA LEU A 139 11.00 4.65 6.75
C LEU A 139 12.04 4.12 7.74
N ALA A 140 13.32 4.17 7.39
CA ALA A 140 14.39 3.74 8.28
C ALA A 140 14.44 4.56 9.57
N ALA A 141 14.25 5.86 9.48
CA ALA A 141 14.22 6.75 10.65
C ALA A 141 13.00 6.47 11.54
N ALA A 142 11.86 6.20 10.96
CA ALA A 142 10.64 5.89 11.70
C ALA A 142 10.75 4.59 12.49
N MET A 143 11.57 3.64 12.03
CA MET A 143 11.83 2.39 12.73
C MET A 143 12.57 2.58 14.05
N VAL A 144 13.34 3.65 14.17
CA VAL A 144 14.18 3.92 15.36
C VAL A 144 13.40 4.67 16.44
N ALA A 145 12.37 5.33 16.03
CA ALA A 145 11.50 6.07 16.97
C ALA A 145 10.53 5.12 17.66
#